data_b59eb037d2fea7b41077de30983552bd
#
_entry.id   b59eb037d2fea7b41077de30983552bd
#
_cell.length_a   1.000
_cell.length_b   1.000
_cell.length_c   1.000
_cell.angle_alpha   90.00
_cell.angle_beta   90.00
_cell.angle_gamma   90.00
#
_symmetry.space_group_name_H-M   'P 1'
#
loop_
_entity.id
_entity.type
_entity.pdbx_description
1 polymer ?
#
loop_
_entity_poly.entity_id
_entity_poly.type
_entity_poly.pdbx_seq_one_letter_code
_entity_poly.pdbx_strand_id
1 'polypeptide(L)'
;AGKNDYEFLPYGSYQWTEQKYTAKLHNIAQVLSELCTEVGTKKNPAGAAVIGLSEVENSHALNDLLREPALAARGYRYVHFDGPDRRGIDVALLYNPKAFHLVEAQLIPYIYPTESQPDVDLGFYIDEKGRVKGYPYQNGLLRGDTTYITRGFLTVEGYLGDEKFYFIVNHWPSRGAQSPVRERAGYQVR
;
A
#
# COMPACT_ATOMS: atom_id res chain seq x y z
N ALA A 1 -2.59 -8.39 -15.64
CA ALA A 1 -3.35 -9.24 -14.73
C ALA A 1 -2.65 -10.60 -14.63
N GLY A 2 -2.36 -11.03 -13.40
CA GLY A 2 -1.80 -12.34 -13.13
C GLY A 2 -2.77 -13.46 -13.49
N LYS A 3 -2.27 -14.69 -13.63
CA LYS A 3 -3.12 -15.85 -13.95
C LYS A 3 -4.24 -16.13 -12.92
N ASN A 4 -4.16 -15.51 -11.74
CA ASN A 4 -5.10 -15.73 -10.63
C ASN A 4 -6.20 -14.66 -10.53
N ASP A 5 -6.25 -13.68 -11.45
CA ASP A 5 -7.16 -12.55 -11.36
C ASP A 5 -8.31 -12.62 -12.36
N TYR A 6 -8.46 -13.75 -13.07
CA TYR A 6 -9.55 -13.95 -14.03
C TYR A 6 -10.94 -13.79 -13.42
N GLU A 7 -11.11 -14.07 -12.15
CA GLU A 7 -12.36 -13.91 -11.43
C GLU A 7 -12.79 -12.44 -11.31
N PHE A 8 -11.83 -11.50 -11.33
CA PHE A 8 -12.06 -10.05 -11.27
C PHE A 8 -12.19 -9.38 -12.65
N LEU A 9 -12.16 -10.14 -13.72
CA LEU A 9 -12.42 -9.58 -15.06
C LEU A 9 -13.92 -9.35 -15.27
N PRO A 10 -14.32 -8.47 -16.21
CA PRO A 10 -15.73 -8.20 -16.49
C PRO A 10 -16.54 -9.44 -16.84
N TYR A 11 -15.88 -10.46 -17.40
CA TYR A 11 -16.45 -11.77 -17.75
C TYR A 11 -16.10 -12.89 -16.76
N GLY A 12 -15.39 -12.56 -15.68
CA GLY A 12 -15.05 -13.49 -14.60
C GLY A 12 -16.21 -13.71 -13.64
N SER A 13 -16.01 -14.59 -12.64
CA SER A 13 -17.06 -14.95 -11.66
C SER A 13 -17.61 -13.77 -10.87
N TYR A 14 -16.76 -12.77 -10.57
CA TYR A 14 -17.20 -11.54 -9.89
C TYR A 14 -17.76 -10.48 -10.83
N GLN A 15 -17.65 -10.69 -12.15
CA GLN A 15 -18.12 -9.73 -13.15
C GLN A 15 -17.72 -8.30 -12.78
N TRP A 16 -16.40 -8.07 -12.64
CA TRP A 16 -15.84 -6.79 -12.22
C TRP A 16 -15.91 -5.80 -13.39
N THR A 17 -17.09 -5.21 -13.57
CA THR A 17 -17.36 -4.23 -14.62
C THR A 17 -16.91 -2.83 -14.22
N GLU A 18 -16.77 -1.94 -15.19
CA GLU A 18 -16.49 -0.52 -14.96
C GLU A 18 -17.53 0.13 -14.04
N GLN A 19 -18.79 -0.25 -14.15
CA GLN A 19 -19.84 0.23 -13.27
C GLN A 19 -19.58 -0.15 -11.80
N LYS A 20 -19.14 -1.39 -11.54
CA LYS A 20 -18.77 -1.83 -10.19
C LYS A 20 -17.54 -1.08 -9.68
N TYR A 21 -16.56 -0.88 -10.55
CA TYR A 21 -15.35 -0.13 -10.23
C TYR A 21 -15.68 1.32 -9.83
N THR A 22 -16.43 2.03 -10.65
CA THR A 22 -16.86 3.41 -10.38
C THR A 22 -17.69 3.52 -9.10
N ALA A 23 -18.64 2.60 -8.89
CA ALA A 23 -19.44 2.57 -7.67
C ALA A 23 -18.58 2.33 -6.42
N LYS A 24 -17.57 1.45 -6.50
CA LYS A 24 -16.63 1.21 -5.41
C LYS A 24 -15.77 2.45 -5.13
N LEU A 25 -15.23 3.09 -6.15
CA LEU A 25 -14.47 4.34 -5.99
C LEU A 25 -15.30 5.42 -5.30
N HIS A 26 -16.55 5.62 -5.77
CA HIS A 26 -17.47 6.57 -5.18
C HIS A 26 -17.70 6.30 -3.69
N ASN A 27 -18.02 5.05 -3.33
CA ASN A 27 -18.27 4.68 -1.94
C ASN A 27 -17.02 4.87 -1.07
N ILE A 28 -15.83 4.49 -1.56
CA ILE A 28 -14.57 4.69 -0.84
C ILE A 28 -14.32 6.19 -0.65
N ALA A 29 -14.50 7.00 -1.70
CA ALA A 29 -14.29 8.44 -1.63
C ALA A 29 -15.21 9.12 -0.61
N GLN A 30 -16.46 8.69 -0.52
CA GLN A 30 -17.40 9.17 0.50
C GLN A 30 -16.87 8.89 1.92
N VAL A 31 -16.52 7.63 2.20
CA VAL A 31 -15.97 7.24 3.51
C VAL A 31 -14.71 8.04 3.85
N LEU A 32 -13.75 8.11 2.91
CA LEU A 32 -12.50 8.83 3.15
C LEU A 32 -12.72 10.33 3.37
N SER A 33 -13.71 10.92 2.70
CA SER A 33 -14.04 12.33 2.86
C SER A 33 -14.59 12.68 4.24
N GLU A 34 -15.15 11.72 4.96
CA GLU A 34 -15.73 11.87 6.29
C GLU A 34 -14.74 11.60 7.42
N LEU A 35 -13.60 10.95 7.10
CA LEU A 35 -12.59 10.62 8.12
C LEU A 35 -12.05 11.88 8.80
N CYS A 36 -12.06 11.87 10.14
CA CYS A 36 -11.55 12.93 11.00
C CYS A 36 -12.17 14.32 10.76
N THR A 37 -13.36 14.39 10.16
CA THR A 37 -14.09 15.67 10.01
C THR A 37 -14.65 16.18 11.33
N GLU A 38 -14.77 15.28 12.31
CA GLU A 38 -15.11 15.60 13.69
C GLU A 38 -14.12 14.91 14.62
N VAL A 39 -13.54 15.64 15.55
CA VAL A 39 -12.63 15.14 16.57
C VAL A 39 -13.13 15.57 17.94
N GLY A 40 -13.77 14.63 18.64
CA GLY A 40 -14.53 14.94 19.85
C GLY A 40 -15.70 15.88 19.50
N THR A 41 -15.72 17.08 20.10
CA THR A 41 -16.74 18.11 19.84
C THR A 41 -16.32 19.15 18.79
N LYS A 42 -15.10 19.01 18.23
CA LYS A 42 -14.54 19.99 17.29
C LYS A 42 -14.78 19.55 15.84
N LYS A 43 -15.22 20.49 15.01
CA LYS A 43 -15.29 20.31 13.57
C LYS A 43 -13.90 20.46 12.96
N ASN A 44 -13.57 19.54 12.05
CA ASN A 44 -12.36 19.58 11.24
C ASN A 44 -12.70 19.42 9.75
N PRO A 45 -13.10 20.48 9.07
CA PRO A 45 -13.54 20.39 7.68
C PRO A 45 -12.42 19.94 6.71
N ALA A 46 -11.16 20.02 7.13
CA ALA A 46 -10.04 19.52 6.33
C ALA A 46 -9.98 17.98 6.27
N GLY A 47 -10.60 17.30 7.25
CA GLY A 47 -10.55 15.85 7.35
C GLY A 47 -9.21 15.33 7.86
N ALA A 48 -8.90 14.08 7.57
CA ALA A 48 -7.66 13.44 7.99
C ALA A 48 -6.43 14.08 7.31
N ALA A 49 -5.36 14.28 8.07
CA ALA A 49 -4.09 14.75 7.51
C ALA A 49 -3.37 13.65 6.72
N VAL A 50 -3.49 12.41 7.19
CA VAL A 50 -2.85 11.21 6.60
C VAL A 50 -3.82 10.04 6.67
N ILE A 51 -3.87 9.21 5.61
CA ILE A 51 -4.71 8.02 5.51
C ILE A 51 -3.89 6.88 4.90
N GLY A 52 -3.72 5.78 5.64
CA GLY A 52 -3.13 4.55 5.09
C GLY A 52 -4.17 3.73 4.33
N LEU A 53 -3.78 3.20 3.19
CA LEU A 53 -4.60 2.31 2.35
C LEU A 53 -3.87 0.99 2.13
N SER A 54 -4.63 -0.09 2.12
CA SER A 54 -4.16 -1.42 1.72
C SER A 54 -5.03 -1.99 0.60
N GLU A 55 -4.52 -3.01 -0.08
CA GLU A 55 -5.19 -3.63 -1.23
C GLU A 55 -5.39 -2.65 -2.41
N VAL A 56 -4.40 -1.81 -2.63
CA VAL A 56 -4.32 -0.91 -3.79
C VAL A 56 -3.67 -1.66 -4.95
N GLU A 57 -4.30 -1.66 -6.11
CA GLU A 57 -3.75 -2.36 -7.28
C GLU A 57 -2.65 -1.55 -7.97
N ASN A 58 -2.85 -0.23 -8.11
CA ASN A 58 -1.91 0.61 -8.85
C ASN A 58 -2.19 2.11 -8.65
N SER A 59 -1.29 2.93 -9.18
CA SER A 59 -1.41 4.38 -9.16
C SER A 59 -2.60 4.92 -9.97
N HIS A 60 -3.10 4.16 -10.98
CA HIS A 60 -4.28 4.56 -11.75
C HIS A 60 -5.52 4.59 -10.85
N ALA A 61 -5.74 3.54 -10.07
CA ALA A 61 -6.85 3.48 -9.12
C ALA A 61 -6.80 4.60 -8.08
N LEU A 62 -5.59 4.98 -7.61
CA LEU A 62 -5.41 6.12 -6.70
C LEU A 62 -5.75 7.45 -7.37
N ASN A 63 -5.33 7.64 -8.62
CA ASN A 63 -5.64 8.85 -9.37
C ASN A 63 -7.14 9.00 -9.61
N ASP A 64 -7.84 7.91 -9.93
CA ASP A 64 -9.28 7.94 -10.13
C ASP A 64 -10.00 8.20 -8.81
N LEU A 65 -9.56 7.59 -7.70
CA LEU A 65 -10.10 7.84 -6.37
C LEU A 65 -9.99 9.31 -5.97
N LEU A 66 -8.84 9.94 -6.20
CA LEU A 66 -8.63 11.35 -5.85
C LEU A 66 -9.37 12.34 -6.76
N ARG A 67 -9.86 11.89 -7.92
CA ARG A 67 -10.75 12.69 -8.80
C ARG A 67 -12.21 12.62 -8.40
N GLU A 68 -12.60 11.68 -7.55
CA GLU A 68 -13.98 11.60 -7.05
C GLU A 68 -14.41 12.92 -6.41
N PRO A 69 -15.63 13.42 -6.68
CA PRO A 69 -16.08 14.72 -6.21
C PRO A 69 -15.93 14.93 -4.70
N ALA A 70 -16.12 13.87 -3.91
CA ALA A 70 -16.00 13.93 -2.46
C ALA A 70 -14.56 14.21 -1.97
N LEU A 71 -13.55 13.84 -2.75
CA LEU A 71 -12.13 13.99 -2.39
C LEU A 71 -11.40 15.08 -3.17
N ALA A 72 -11.85 15.40 -4.38
CA ALA A 72 -11.16 16.34 -5.28
C ALA A 72 -10.86 17.69 -4.63
N ALA A 73 -11.84 18.25 -3.89
CA ALA A 73 -11.68 19.54 -3.22
C ALA A 73 -10.70 19.51 -2.03
N ARG A 74 -10.36 18.34 -1.51
CA ARG A 74 -9.44 18.20 -0.37
C ARG A 74 -7.97 18.31 -0.76
N GLY A 75 -7.64 18.06 -2.03
CA GLY A 75 -6.29 18.21 -2.56
C GLY A 75 -5.29 17.19 -2.00
N TYR A 76 -5.76 15.99 -1.65
CA TYR A 76 -4.86 14.91 -1.24
C TYR A 76 -3.84 14.58 -2.32
N ARG A 77 -2.64 14.22 -1.87
CA ARG A 77 -1.61 13.55 -2.65
C ARG A 77 -1.42 12.15 -2.10
N TYR A 78 -0.65 11.32 -2.80
CA TYR A 78 -0.36 9.98 -2.33
C TYR A 78 1.10 9.61 -2.46
N VAL A 79 1.52 8.64 -1.64
CA VAL A 79 2.75 7.87 -1.78
C VAL A 79 2.35 6.45 -2.12
N HIS A 80 2.89 5.92 -3.20
CA HIS A 80 2.67 4.56 -3.65
C HIS A 80 3.87 4.07 -4.44
N PHE A 81 4.24 2.82 -4.24
CA PHE A 81 5.29 2.13 -4.98
C PHE A 81 4.74 0.78 -5.45
N ASP A 82 5.07 0.42 -6.68
CA ASP A 82 4.77 -0.93 -7.17
C ASP A 82 5.61 -1.94 -6.40
N GLY A 83 4.95 -2.79 -5.65
CA GLY A 83 5.56 -3.80 -4.79
C GLY A 83 5.84 -5.13 -5.51
N PRO A 84 6.52 -6.06 -4.84
CA PRO A 84 6.84 -7.36 -5.39
C PRO A 84 5.72 -8.40 -5.25
N ASP A 85 4.54 -8.03 -4.78
CA ASP A 85 3.42 -8.98 -4.69
C ASP A 85 3.00 -9.44 -6.08
N ARG A 86 2.99 -10.77 -6.30
CA ARG A 86 2.69 -11.37 -7.60
C ARG A 86 1.27 -11.08 -8.12
N ARG A 87 0.36 -10.65 -7.24
CA ARG A 87 -1.02 -10.29 -7.58
C ARG A 87 -1.17 -8.80 -7.85
N GLY A 88 -0.08 -8.00 -7.68
CA GLY A 88 -0.11 -6.56 -7.84
C GLY A 88 -0.89 -5.83 -6.75
N ILE A 89 -0.91 -6.38 -5.52
CA ILE A 89 -1.62 -5.78 -4.38
C ILE A 89 -0.63 -5.02 -3.52
N ASP A 90 -0.80 -3.72 -3.44
CA ASP A 90 0.10 -2.80 -2.77
C ASP A 90 -0.52 -2.10 -1.57
N VAL A 91 0.28 -1.27 -0.94
CA VAL A 91 -0.11 -0.31 0.08
C VAL A 91 0.16 1.10 -0.40
N ALA A 92 -0.62 2.06 0.08
CA ALA A 92 -0.44 3.47 -0.22
C ALA A 92 -0.73 4.33 1.00
N LEU A 93 -0.28 5.58 0.95
CA LEU A 93 -0.59 6.59 1.95
C LEU A 93 -1.08 7.84 1.24
N LEU A 94 -2.31 8.27 1.55
CA LEU A 94 -2.81 9.57 1.16
C LEU A 94 -2.41 10.59 2.20
N TYR A 95 -2.08 11.80 1.78
CA TYR A 95 -1.78 12.90 2.70
C TYR A 95 -2.29 14.24 2.17
N ASN A 96 -2.70 15.10 3.09
CA ASN A 96 -3.04 16.49 2.78
C ASN A 96 -1.75 17.34 2.86
N PRO A 97 -1.24 17.86 1.75
CA PRO A 97 0.02 18.61 1.74
C PRO A 97 -0.02 19.95 2.49
N LYS A 98 -1.22 20.42 2.87
CA LYS A 98 -1.38 21.60 3.73
C LYS A 98 -1.20 21.28 5.22
N ALA A 99 -1.35 20.02 5.60
CA ALA A 99 -1.26 19.55 6.99
C ALA A 99 -0.03 18.69 7.24
N PHE A 100 0.41 17.90 6.26
CA PHE A 100 1.55 16.99 6.37
C PHE A 100 2.64 17.33 5.36
N HIS A 101 3.83 17.63 5.85
CA HIS A 101 5.03 17.83 5.06
C HIS A 101 5.79 16.52 4.90
N LEU A 102 5.68 15.90 3.74
CA LEU A 102 6.39 14.65 3.39
C LEU A 102 7.89 14.92 3.26
N VAL A 103 8.71 14.13 3.95
CA VAL A 103 10.18 14.18 3.88
C VAL A 103 10.73 13.04 3.07
N GLU A 104 10.37 11.79 3.45
CA GLU A 104 10.89 10.58 2.82
C GLU A 104 9.83 9.49 2.82
N ALA A 105 9.92 8.60 1.83
CA ALA A 105 9.09 7.41 1.78
C ALA A 105 9.83 6.24 1.13
N GLN A 106 9.61 5.04 1.65
CA GLN A 106 10.22 3.81 1.17
C GLN A 106 9.23 2.66 1.23
N LEU A 107 9.28 1.76 0.24
CA LEU A 107 8.63 0.46 0.31
C LEU A 107 9.67 -0.58 0.69
N ILE A 108 9.45 -1.27 1.80
CA ILE A 108 10.30 -2.35 2.28
C ILE A 108 9.56 -3.66 2.08
N PRO A 109 9.97 -4.54 1.13
CA PRO A 109 9.28 -5.79 0.88
C PRO A 109 9.47 -6.78 2.03
N TYR A 110 8.48 -7.64 2.27
CA TYR A 110 8.65 -8.76 3.18
C TYR A 110 9.49 -9.84 2.53
N ILE A 111 10.54 -10.23 3.24
CA ILE A 111 11.50 -11.23 2.80
C ILE A 111 11.37 -12.45 3.72
N TYR A 112 11.06 -13.60 3.12
CA TYR A 112 10.91 -14.86 3.81
C TYR A 112 12.02 -15.81 3.37
N PRO A 113 13.12 -15.93 4.14
CA PRO A 113 14.13 -16.95 3.90
C PRO A 113 13.49 -18.32 3.93
N THR A 114 13.88 -19.20 3.05
CA THR A 114 13.49 -20.60 3.11
C THR A 114 14.24 -21.31 4.23
N GLU A 115 13.84 -22.55 4.56
CA GLU A 115 14.52 -23.36 5.59
C GLU A 115 16.02 -23.54 5.32
N SER A 116 16.44 -23.50 4.04
CA SER A 116 17.83 -23.61 3.63
C SER A 116 18.65 -22.33 3.81
N GLN A 117 18.00 -21.17 4.02
CA GLN A 117 18.67 -19.87 4.16
C GLN A 117 17.94 -18.99 5.19
N PRO A 118 17.97 -19.36 6.47
CA PRO A 118 17.16 -18.69 7.50
C PRO A 118 17.60 -17.25 7.82
N ASP A 119 18.84 -16.85 7.53
CA ASP A 119 19.46 -15.60 7.96
C ASP A 119 20.06 -14.78 6.80
N VAL A 120 19.45 -14.81 5.63
CA VAL A 120 19.95 -14.02 4.49
C VAL A 120 19.68 -12.54 4.73
N ASP A 121 20.74 -11.77 4.95
CA ASP A 121 20.72 -10.31 4.86
C ASP A 121 20.70 -9.93 3.38
N LEU A 122 19.50 -9.73 2.86
CA LEU A 122 19.30 -9.30 1.50
C LEU A 122 19.32 -7.77 1.44
N GLY A 123 20.53 -7.21 1.33
CA GLY A 123 20.67 -5.78 1.03
C GLY A 123 20.03 -5.46 -0.32
N PHE A 124 18.90 -4.82 -0.34
CA PHE A 124 18.26 -4.30 -1.54
C PHE A 124 18.08 -2.78 -1.39
N TYR A 125 17.91 -2.12 -2.50
CA TYR A 125 17.50 -0.72 -2.50
C TYR A 125 16.28 -0.52 -3.39
N ILE A 126 15.55 0.54 -3.11
CA ILE A 126 14.40 0.95 -3.91
C ILE A 126 14.83 2.11 -4.78
N ASP A 127 14.60 2.02 -6.09
CA ASP A 127 14.96 3.08 -7.03
C ASP A 127 14.03 4.31 -6.89
N GLU A 128 14.36 5.40 -7.58
CA GLU A 128 13.58 6.63 -7.60
C GLU A 128 12.12 6.45 -8.06
N LYS A 129 11.82 5.33 -8.71
CA LYS A 129 10.48 4.94 -9.15
C LYS A 129 9.81 3.96 -8.19
N GLY A 130 10.37 3.73 -7.00
CA GLY A 130 9.85 2.81 -6.01
C GLY A 130 10.04 1.33 -6.34
N ARG A 131 10.90 0.97 -7.27
CA ARG A 131 11.12 -0.42 -7.68
C ARG A 131 12.31 -1.01 -6.94
N VAL A 132 12.15 -2.24 -6.46
CA VAL A 132 13.26 -3.00 -5.85
C VAL A 132 14.37 -3.22 -6.88
N LYS A 133 15.58 -2.78 -6.56
CA LYS A 133 16.79 -2.91 -7.36
C LYS A 133 17.78 -3.81 -6.65
N GLY A 134 18.64 -4.44 -7.45
CA GLY A 134 19.70 -5.35 -6.95
C GLY A 134 19.26 -6.81 -6.91
N TYR A 135 17.97 -7.11 -6.85
CA TYR A 135 17.45 -8.47 -6.78
C TYR A 135 16.44 -8.74 -7.89
N PRO A 136 16.82 -9.47 -8.94
CA PRO A 136 15.86 -9.97 -9.91
C PRO A 136 14.98 -11.02 -9.22
N TYR A 137 13.72 -10.73 -9.06
CA TYR A 137 12.72 -11.70 -8.56
C TYR A 137 11.74 -12.08 -9.66
N GLN A 138 11.23 -13.29 -9.58
CA GLN A 138 10.18 -13.80 -10.44
C GLN A 138 9.14 -14.53 -9.59
N ASN A 139 7.87 -14.17 -9.75
CA ASN A 139 6.75 -14.74 -8.97
C ASN A 139 6.97 -14.66 -7.43
N GLY A 140 7.54 -13.56 -6.93
CA GLY A 140 7.83 -13.37 -5.52
C GLY A 140 9.07 -14.12 -5.00
N LEU A 141 9.84 -14.77 -5.89
CA LEU A 141 11.10 -15.43 -5.56
C LEU A 141 12.27 -14.67 -6.18
N LEU A 142 13.39 -14.59 -5.48
CA LEU A 142 14.64 -14.14 -6.07
C LEU A 142 15.09 -15.13 -7.14
N ARG A 143 15.49 -14.61 -8.31
CA ARG A 143 15.94 -15.44 -9.41
C ARG A 143 17.25 -16.17 -9.02
N GLY A 144 17.19 -17.50 -9.02
CA GLY A 144 18.32 -18.33 -8.62
C GLY A 144 18.51 -18.47 -7.11
N ASP A 145 17.55 -18.00 -6.31
CA ASP A 145 17.50 -18.08 -4.86
C ASP A 145 16.20 -18.75 -4.40
N THR A 146 16.19 -19.23 -3.16
CA THR A 146 15.04 -19.84 -2.50
C THR A 146 14.30 -18.85 -1.59
N THR A 147 14.75 -17.61 -1.51
CA THR A 147 14.12 -16.56 -0.70
C THR A 147 12.86 -16.05 -1.37
N TYR A 148 11.75 -16.09 -0.63
CA TYR A 148 10.47 -15.57 -1.08
C TYR A 148 10.31 -14.10 -0.68
N ILE A 149 9.99 -13.26 -1.66
CA ILE A 149 9.69 -11.84 -1.46
C ILE A 149 8.24 -11.61 -1.85
N THR A 150 7.47 -10.99 -0.99
CA THR A 150 6.07 -10.64 -1.28
C THR A 150 5.65 -9.37 -0.55
N ARG A 151 4.68 -8.66 -1.11
CA ARG A 151 4.11 -7.45 -0.50
C ARG A 151 5.21 -6.53 0.05
N GLY A 152 4.91 -5.84 1.11
CA GLY A 152 5.83 -4.97 1.82
C GLY A 152 5.09 -4.11 2.81
N PHE A 153 5.82 -3.26 3.48
CA PHE A 153 5.27 -2.16 4.25
C PHE A 153 5.84 -0.85 3.75
N LEU A 154 4.98 0.13 3.64
CA LEU A 154 5.34 1.48 3.25
C LEU A 154 5.72 2.26 4.51
N THR A 155 6.94 2.78 4.56
CA THR A 155 7.36 3.73 5.58
C THR A 155 7.33 5.14 5.00
N VAL A 156 6.79 6.07 5.77
CA VAL A 156 6.70 7.49 5.39
C VAL A 156 7.12 8.34 6.56
N GLU A 157 8.12 9.18 6.33
CA GLU A 157 8.59 10.19 7.29
C GLU A 157 8.07 11.57 6.89
N GLY A 158 7.64 12.36 7.86
CA GLY A 158 7.21 13.73 7.63
C GLY A 158 6.85 14.48 8.91
N TYR A 159 6.30 15.66 8.72
CA TYR A 159 5.94 16.56 9.82
C TYR A 159 4.44 16.89 9.79
N LEU A 160 3.80 16.88 10.96
CA LEU A 160 2.52 17.50 11.25
C LEU A 160 2.77 18.71 12.14
N GLY A 161 2.67 19.91 11.59
CA GLY A 161 3.19 21.11 12.25
C GLY A 161 4.69 20.97 12.47
N ASP A 162 5.16 21.14 13.70
CA ASP A 162 6.57 21.04 14.09
C ASP A 162 6.98 19.65 14.57
N GLU A 163 6.04 18.72 14.66
CA GLU A 163 6.30 17.36 15.16
C GLU A 163 6.61 16.40 14.03
N LYS A 164 7.68 15.62 14.20
CA LYS A 164 8.08 14.56 13.27
C LYS A 164 7.30 13.28 13.54
N PHE A 165 6.78 12.67 12.46
CA PHE A 165 6.06 11.40 12.49
C PHE A 165 6.64 10.41 11.50
N TYR A 166 6.54 9.13 11.89
CA TYR A 166 6.79 7.99 11.02
C TYR A 166 5.49 7.20 10.90
N PHE A 167 5.03 7.03 9.67
CA PHE A 167 3.86 6.21 9.38
C PHE A 167 4.31 4.92 8.71
N ILE A 168 3.74 3.81 9.15
CA ILE A 168 3.98 2.50 8.57
C ILE A 168 2.64 1.93 8.10
N VAL A 169 2.48 1.77 6.79
CA VAL A 169 1.29 1.14 6.20
C VAL A 169 1.61 -0.30 5.86
N ASN A 170 0.86 -1.23 6.43
CA ASN A 170 1.08 -2.67 6.33
C ASN A 170 -0.09 -3.39 5.67
N HIS A 171 0.23 -4.38 4.86
CA HIS A 171 -0.72 -5.39 4.40
C HIS A 171 -0.16 -6.79 4.64
N TRP A 172 -0.32 -7.27 5.85
CA TRP A 172 0.25 -8.56 6.27
C TRP A 172 -0.41 -9.75 5.58
N PRO A 173 0.30 -10.88 5.48
CA PRO A 173 -0.29 -12.12 4.99
C PRO A 173 -1.56 -12.49 5.75
N SER A 174 -2.60 -12.91 5.02
CA SER A 174 -3.89 -13.26 5.59
C SER A 174 -3.81 -14.50 6.49
N ARG A 175 -4.94 -14.84 7.14
CA ARG A 175 -5.07 -16.08 7.94
C ARG A 175 -4.84 -17.36 7.13
N GLY A 176 -4.96 -17.30 5.80
CA GLY A 176 -4.63 -18.41 4.91
C GLY A 176 -3.13 -18.74 4.88
N ALA A 177 -2.25 -17.79 5.26
CA ALA A 177 -0.85 -18.06 5.45
C ALA A 177 -0.59 -18.70 6.83
N GLN A 178 0.46 -19.51 6.95
CA GLN A 178 0.87 -20.11 8.22
C GLN A 178 1.34 -19.03 9.22
N SER A 179 1.22 -19.32 10.53
CA SER A 179 1.63 -18.38 11.60
C SER A 179 3.06 -17.88 11.47
N PRO A 180 4.09 -18.70 11.20
CA PRO A 180 5.47 -18.24 11.08
C PRO A 180 5.65 -17.14 10.05
N VAL A 181 4.89 -17.18 8.94
CA VAL A 181 4.94 -16.15 7.90
C VAL A 181 4.48 -14.79 8.43
N ARG A 182 3.40 -14.77 9.22
CA ARG A 182 2.89 -13.54 9.84
C ARG A 182 3.80 -13.03 10.95
N GLU A 183 4.35 -13.93 11.75
CA GLU A 183 5.31 -13.59 12.80
C GLU A 183 6.57 -12.95 12.21
N ARG A 184 7.10 -13.51 11.11
CA ARG A 184 8.26 -12.94 10.42
C ARG A 184 7.96 -11.54 9.87
N ALA A 185 6.78 -11.32 9.28
CA ALA A 185 6.37 -9.97 8.87
C ALA A 185 6.37 -8.99 10.04
N GLY A 186 5.86 -9.40 11.21
CA GLY A 186 5.91 -8.59 12.42
C GLY A 186 7.32 -8.29 12.93
N TYR A 187 8.26 -9.22 12.79
CA TYR A 187 9.66 -8.99 13.15
C TYR A 187 10.35 -7.98 12.22
N GLN A 188 10.02 -7.98 10.94
CA GLN A 188 10.64 -7.06 9.97
C GLN A 188 10.14 -5.62 10.13
N VAL A 189 8.99 -5.39 10.75
CA VAL A 189 8.46 -4.04 11.03
C VAL A 189 9.06 -3.42 12.29
N ARG A 190 9.69 -4.20 13.14
CA ARG A 190 10.38 -3.71 14.36
C ARG A 190 11.71 -3.07 14.05
#